data_35864b0b5f2313f20705a76826bb2580
#
_entry.id   35864b0b5f2313f20705a76826bb2580
#
_cell.length_a   1.000
_cell.length_b   1.000
_cell.length_c   1.000
_cell.angle_alpha   90.00
_cell.angle_beta   90.00
_cell.angle_gamma   90.00
#
_symmetry.space_group_name_H-M   'P 1'
#
loop_
_entity.id
_entity.type
_entity.pdbx_description
1 polymer ?
#
loop_
_entity_poly.entity_id
_entity_poly.type
_entity_poly.pdbx_seq_one_letter_code
_entity_poly.pdbx_strand_id
1 'polypeptide(L)'
;MVQASLDGILLGILFALIAYGMALQWGVMNIINIAQGDLVILGGYITYFMYLSGIHPALGVIVAPAIMYFVGVGIYKLVINKVVDRDLFISILATFGISILFMQLMNFAFGADVVLANSEFGTTMLFLSLIHI
;
A
#
# COMPACT_ATOMS: atom_id res chain seq x y z
N MET A 1 27.44 -1.57 5.18
CA MET A 1 26.76 -2.05 6.41
C MET A 1 25.67 -1.09 6.89
N VAL A 2 25.95 0.18 7.08
CA VAL A 2 24.95 1.18 7.55
C VAL A 2 23.74 1.29 6.61
N GLN A 3 23.95 1.30 5.31
CA GLN A 3 22.87 1.37 4.32
C GLN A 3 21.95 0.14 4.39
N ALA A 4 22.51 -1.06 4.47
CA ALA A 4 21.71 -2.28 4.61
C ALA A 4 20.88 -2.29 5.91
N SER A 5 21.42 -1.73 6.99
CA SER A 5 20.70 -1.60 8.26
C SER A 5 19.55 -0.58 8.15
N LEU A 6 19.78 0.54 7.47
CA LEU A 6 18.73 1.54 7.23
C LEU A 6 17.61 0.99 6.34
N ASP A 7 17.96 0.31 5.25
CA ASP A 7 16.99 -0.33 4.35
C ASP A 7 16.18 -1.39 5.10
N GLY A 8 16.82 -2.18 5.95
CA GLY A 8 16.15 -3.17 6.78
C GLY A 8 15.17 -2.55 7.79
N ILE A 9 15.56 -1.43 8.42
CA ILE A 9 14.67 -0.70 9.34
C ILE A 9 13.47 -0.12 8.60
N LEU A 10 13.68 0.50 7.44
CA LEU A 10 12.59 1.07 6.63
C LEU A 10 11.60 0.01 6.17
N LEU A 11 12.10 -1.12 5.66
CA LEU A 11 11.27 -2.26 5.30
C LEU A 11 10.53 -2.83 6.52
N GLY A 12 11.20 -2.93 7.67
CA GLY A 12 10.59 -3.37 8.91
C GLY A 12 9.44 -2.48 9.36
N ILE A 13 9.60 -1.16 9.27
CA ILE A 13 8.55 -0.18 9.59
C ILE A 13 7.37 -0.36 8.62
N LEU A 14 7.62 -0.52 7.33
CA LEU A 14 6.58 -0.73 6.32
C LEU A 14 5.77 -2.00 6.62
N PHE A 15 6.44 -3.12 6.86
CA PHE A 15 5.76 -4.36 7.23
C PHE A 15 5.01 -4.27 8.56
N ALA A 16 5.53 -3.53 9.54
CA ALA A 16 4.86 -3.29 10.81
C ALA A 16 3.57 -2.49 10.62
N LEU A 17 3.56 -1.47 9.76
CA LEU A 17 2.35 -0.71 9.43
C LEU A 17 1.30 -1.57 8.72
N ILE A 18 1.71 -2.42 7.78
CA ILE A 18 0.82 -3.36 7.09
C ILE A 18 0.21 -4.36 8.10
N ALA A 19 1.04 -4.94 8.95
CA ALA A 19 0.61 -5.88 9.99
C ALA A 19 -0.34 -5.22 10.99
N TYR A 20 -0.08 -3.97 11.38
CA TYR A 20 -0.96 -3.21 12.26
C TYR A 20 -2.33 -2.95 11.63
N GLY A 21 -2.37 -2.59 10.34
CA GLY A 21 -3.62 -2.44 9.60
C GLY A 21 -4.44 -3.73 9.55
N MET A 22 -3.77 -4.87 9.32
CA MET A 22 -4.42 -6.18 9.33
C MET A 22 -4.91 -6.57 10.73
N ALA A 23 -4.14 -6.29 11.76
CA ALA A 23 -4.52 -6.55 13.15
C ALA A 23 -5.76 -5.74 13.57
N LEU A 24 -5.86 -4.47 13.14
CA LEU A 24 -7.04 -3.65 13.37
C LEU A 24 -8.29 -4.21 12.67
N GLN A 25 -8.16 -4.65 11.42
CA GLN A 25 -9.28 -5.25 10.69
C GLN A 25 -9.76 -6.54 11.36
N TRP A 26 -8.82 -7.38 11.79
CA TRP A 26 -9.14 -8.59 12.55
C TRP A 26 -9.79 -8.28 13.89
N GLY A 27 -9.22 -7.36 14.66
CA GLY A 27 -9.70 -7.02 16.01
C GLY A 27 -11.07 -6.34 16.03
N VAL A 28 -11.40 -5.56 15.00
CA VAL A 28 -12.67 -4.81 14.93
C VAL A 28 -13.76 -5.55 14.18
N MET A 29 -13.42 -6.20 13.05
CA MET A 29 -14.39 -6.79 12.13
C MET A 29 -14.31 -8.32 12.04
N ASN A 30 -13.32 -8.95 12.66
CA ASN A 30 -13.06 -10.39 12.56
C ASN A 30 -12.89 -10.87 11.10
N ILE A 31 -12.26 -10.05 10.25
CA ILE A 31 -12.05 -10.34 8.83
C ILE A 31 -10.56 -10.45 8.54
N ILE A 32 -10.18 -11.48 7.77
CA ILE A 32 -8.86 -11.56 7.16
C ILE A 32 -8.96 -10.96 5.75
N ASN A 33 -8.28 -9.83 5.54
CA ASN A 33 -8.28 -9.15 4.26
C ASN A 33 -7.03 -9.51 3.44
N ILE A 34 -7.18 -10.44 2.50
CA ILE A 34 -6.09 -10.86 1.62
C ILE A 34 -5.69 -9.72 0.66
N ALA A 35 -6.62 -8.84 0.28
CA ALA A 35 -6.34 -7.70 -0.60
C ALA A 35 -5.49 -6.60 0.06
N GLN A 36 -5.07 -6.74 1.31
CA GLN A 36 -4.27 -5.74 2.04
C GLN A 36 -2.97 -5.38 1.28
N GLY A 37 -2.27 -6.38 0.72
CA GLY A 37 -1.06 -6.16 -0.06
C GLY A 37 -1.30 -5.34 -1.33
N ASP A 38 -2.36 -5.64 -2.06
CA ASP A 38 -2.72 -4.93 -3.29
C ASP A 38 -3.11 -3.47 -3.01
N LEU A 39 -3.77 -3.22 -1.86
CA LEU A 39 -4.08 -1.86 -1.43
C LEU A 39 -2.82 -1.05 -1.10
N VAL A 40 -1.80 -1.67 -0.52
CA VAL A 40 -0.49 -1.02 -0.28
C VAL A 40 0.17 -0.66 -1.61
N ILE A 41 0.18 -1.57 -2.58
CA ILE A 41 0.72 -1.34 -3.92
C ILE A 41 -0.05 -0.21 -4.62
N LEU A 42 -1.38 -0.18 -4.52
CA LEU A 42 -2.20 0.89 -5.08
C LEU A 42 -1.83 2.26 -4.47
N GLY A 43 -1.58 2.32 -3.16
CA GLY A 43 -1.07 3.54 -2.50
C GLY A 43 0.27 4.01 -3.08
N GLY A 44 1.17 3.07 -3.38
CA GLY A 44 2.44 3.34 -4.06
C GLY A 44 2.23 3.92 -5.47
N TYR A 45 1.31 3.36 -6.25
CA TYR A 45 0.98 3.89 -7.59
C TYR A 45 0.39 5.31 -7.54
N ILE A 46 -0.46 5.62 -6.56
CA ILE A 46 -0.98 6.99 -6.38
C ILE A 46 0.17 7.97 -6.18
N THR A 47 1.13 7.65 -5.32
CA THR A 47 2.31 8.48 -5.08
C THR A 47 3.17 8.63 -6.33
N TYR A 48 3.34 7.56 -7.11
CA TYR A 48 4.05 7.58 -8.37
C TYR A 48 3.37 8.49 -9.42
N PHE A 49 2.05 8.45 -9.52
CA PHE A 49 1.30 9.36 -10.41
C PHE A 49 1.45 10.83 -10.04
N MET A 50 1.47 11.12 -8.74
CA MET A 50 1.74 12.48 -8.27
C MET A 50 3.13 12.95 -8.70
N TYR A 51 4.13 12.07 -8.61
CA TYR A 51 5.47 12.37 -9.08
C TYR A 51 5.50 12.68 -10.59
N LEU A 52 4.84 11.86 -11.42
CA LEU A 52 4.73 12.09 -12.87
C LEU A 52 4.01 13.40 -13.20
N SER A 53 3.08 13.83 -12.37
CA SER A 53 2.36 15.10 -12.52
C SER A 53 3.16 16.33 -12.06
N GLY A 54 4.43 16.15 -11.68
CA GLY A 54 5.31 17.21 -11.19
C GLY A 54 5.03 17.65 -9.75
N ILE A 55 4.22 16.89 -9.02
CA ILE A 55 3.91 17.15 -7.61
C ILE A 55 4.97 16.46 -6.74
N HIS A 56 5.49 17.17 -5.74
CA HIS A 56 6.51 16.61 -4.87
C HIS A 56 6.01 15.34 -4.15
N PRO A 57 6.74 14.21 -4.19
CA PRO A 57 6.30 12.92 -3.63
C PRO A 57 5.95 12.96 -2.14
N ALA A 58 6.52 13.90 -1.38
CA ALA A 58 6.19 14.09 0.02
C ALA A 58 4.70 14.44 0.25
N LEU A 59 4.04 15.09 -0.71
CA LEU A 59 2.59 15.33 -0.66
C LEU A 59 1.79 14.03 -0.79
N GLY A 60 2.38 12.99 -1.36
CA GLY A 60 1.81 11.64 -1.40
C GLY A 60 1.48 11.08 -0.01
N VAL A 61 2.25 11.46 1.01
CA VAL A 61 2.01 11.07 2.41
C VAL A 61 0.63 11.55 2.91
N ILE A 62 0.11 12.63 2.36
CA ILE A 62 -1.20 13.20 2.74
C ILE A 62 -2.28 12.76 1.74
N VAL A 63 -1.98 12.84 0.45
CA VAL A 63 -2.98 12.61 -0.61
C VAL A 63 -3.27 11.14 -0.80
N ALA A 64 -2.26 10.26 -0.75
CA ALA A 64 -2.47 8.82 -0.90
C ALA A 64 -3.41 8.25 0.18
N PRO A 65 -3.23 8.53 1.49
CA PRO A 65 -4.17 8.08 2.51
C PRO A 65 -5.58 8.63 2.32
N ALA A 66 -5.73 9.89 1.86
CA ALA A 66 -7.04 10.47 1.59
C ALA A 66 -7.78 9.72 0.47
N ILE A 67 -7.10 9.44 -0.65
CA ILE A 67 -7.66 8.65 -1.75
C ILE A 67 -7.96 7.22 -1.28
N MET A 68 -7.02 6.59 -0.58
CA MET A 68 -7.17 5.23 -0.06
C MET A 68 -8.30 5.11 0.97
N TYR A 69 -8.60 6.18 1.71
CA TYR A 69 -9.78 6.22 2.58
C TYR A 69 -11.08 6.04 1.77
N PHE A 70 -11.24 6.77 0.66
CA PHE A 70 -12.43 6.62 -0.19
C PHE A 70 -12.49 5.25 -0.87
N VAL A 71 -11.37 4.72 -1.31
CA VAL A 71 -11.26 3.34 -1.84
C VAL A 71 -11.69 2.34 -0.77
N GLY A 72 -11.18 2.47 0.45
CA GLY A 72 -11.54 1.61 1.58
C GLY A 72 -13.03 1.66 1.93
N VAL A 73 -13.62 2.87 1.97
CA VAL A 73 -15.07 3.05 2.18
C VAL A 73 -15.87 2.39 1.06
N GLY A 74 -15.41 2.50 -0.20
CA GLY A 74 -16.03 1.84 -1.34
C GLY A 74 -16.03 0.31 -1.19
N ILE A 75 -14.87 -0.28 -0.90
CA ILE A 75 -14.71 -1.72 -0.68
C ILE A 75 -15.59 -2.18 0.49
N TYR A 76 -15.57 -1.43 1.58
CA TYR A 76 -16.40 -1.73 2.74
C TYR A 76 -17.88 -1.80 2.38
N LYS A 77 -18.42 -0.77 1.76
CA LYS A 77 -19.85 -0.69 1.41
C LYS A 77 -20.28 -1.72 0.38
N LEU A 78 -19.43 -1.99 -0.62
CA LEU A 78 -19.78 -2.87 -1.73
C LEU A 78 -19.65 -4.36 -1.39
N VAL A 79 -18.64 -4.72 -0.60
CA VAL A 79 -18.27 -6.11 -0.35
C VAL A 79 -18.25 -6.44 1.14
N ILE A 80 -17.43 -5.74 1.93
CA ILE A 80 -17.13 -6.14 3.32
C ILE A 80 -18.39 -6.13 4.18
N ASN A 81 -19.22 -5.10 4.08
CA ASN A 81 -20.47 -4.99 4.83
C ASN A 81 -21.46 -6.16 4.60
N LYS A 82 -21.30 -6.89 3.50
CA LYS A 82 -22.14 -8.06 3.18
C LYS A 82 -21.59 -9.37 3.73
N VAL A 83 -20.32 -9.39 4.09
CA VAL A 83 -19.60 -10.60 4.52
C VAL A 83 -19.10 -10.54 5.95
N VAL A 84 -19.12 -9.36 6.59
CA VAL A 84 -18.57 -9.14 7.94
C VAL A 84 -19.25 -10.03 9.00
N ASP A 85 -20.55 -10.28 8.86
CA ASP A 85 -21.31 -11.13 9.79
C ASP A 85 -21.44 -12.60 9.30
N ARG A 86 -20.66 -12.97 8.29
CA ARG A 86 -20.66 -14.31 7.73
C ARG A 86 -19.47 -15.12 8.27
N ASP A 87 -19.42 -16.38 7.86
CA ASP A 87 -18.31 -17.26 8.17
C ASP A 87 -16.97 -16.64 7.70
N LEU A 88 -15.92 -16.82 8.49
CA LEU A 88 -14.56 -16.33 8.20
C LEU A 88 -14.09 -16.76 6.80
N PHE A 89 -14.43 -17.97 6.39
CA PHE A 89 -14.06 -18.49 5.07
C PHE A 89 -14.67 -17.68 3.91
N ILE A 90 -15.91 -17.19 4.08
CA ILE A 90 -16.58 -16.34 3.10
C ILE A 90 -15.87 -14.99 2.99
N SER A 91 -15.41 -14.43 4.11
CA SER A 91 -14.65 -13.18 4.13
C SER A 91 -13.31 -13.31 3.41
N ILE A 92 -12.59 -14.42 3.64
CA ILE A 92 -11.34 -14.73 2.95
C ILE A 92 -11.57 -14.83 1.43
N LEU A 93 -12.59 -15.57 1.01
CA LEU A 93 -12.90 -15.74 -0.41
C LEU A 93 -13.30 -14.42 -1.08
N ALA A 94 -14.11 -13.61 -0.41
CA ALA A 94 -14.51 -12.29 -0.90
C ALA A 94 -13.32 -11.34 -1.06
N THR A 95 -12.43 -11.27 -0.07
CA THR A 95 -11.23 -10.41 -0.13
C THR A 95 -10.20 -10.93 -1.13
N PHE A 96 -10.11 -12.23 -1.35
CA PHE A 96 -9.30 -12.82 -2.41
C PHE A 96 -9.82 -12.41 -3.81
N GLY A 97 -11.14 -12.41 -4.00
CA GLY A 97 -11.75 -11.90 -5.24
C GLY A 97 -11.44 -10.41 -5.47
N ILE A 98 -11.47 -9.59 -4.42
CA ILE A 98 -11.05 -8.18 -4.48
C ILE A 98 -9.57 -8.07 -4.87
N SER A 99 -8.69 -8.90 -4.30
CA SER A 99 -7.27 -8.94 -4.61
C SER A 99 -7.03 -9.18 -6.10
N ILE A 100 -7.65 -10.22 -6.67
CA ILE A 100 -7.54 -10.52 -8.11
C ILE A 100 -8.04 -9.33 -8.95
N LEU A 101 -9.16 -8.72 -8.57
CA LEU A 101 -9.71 -7.59 -9.30
C LEU A 101 -8.75 -6.38 -9.27
N PHE A 102 -8.20 -6.03 -8.11
CA PHE A 102 -7.21 -4.94 -8.00
C PHE A 102 -5.93 -5.24 -8.77
N MET A 103 -5.42 -6.47 -8.70
CA MET A 103 -4.25 -6.89 -9.47
C MET A 103 -4.47 -6.70 -10.97
N GLN A 104 -5.61 -7.11 -11.49
CA GLN A 104 -5.94 -6.95 -12.92
C GLN A 104 -6.18 -5.49 -13.30
N LEU A 105 -6.84 -4.71 -12.44
CA LEU A 105 -7.01 -3.27 -12.67
C LEU A 105 -5.67 -2.53 -12.70
N MET A 106 -4.77 -2.84 -11.78
CA MET A 106 -3.44 -2.24 -11.76
C MET A 106 -2.63 -2.63 -12.99
N ASN A 107 -2.63 -3.91 -13.39
CA ASN A 107 -1.98 -4.36 -14.61
C ASN A 107 -2.54 -3.68 -15.88
N PHE A 108 -3.85 -3.48 -15.93
CA PHE A 108 -4.49 -2.79 -17.07
C PHE A 108 -4.15 -1.30 -17.11
N ALA A 109 -4.14 -0.64 -15.93
CA ALA A 109 -3.92 0.81 -15.84
C ALA A 109 -2.43 1.20 -15.96
N PHE A 110 -1.52 0.39 -15.43
CA PHE A 110 -0.11 0.74 -15.25
C PHE A 110 0.85 -0.17 -16.01
N GLY A 111 0.37 -1.28 -16.58
CA GLY A 111 1.20 -2.32 -17.16
C GLY A 111 1.85 -3.21 -16.09
N ALA A 112 2.57 -4.23 -16.54
CA ALA A 112 3.24 -5.20 -15.66
C ALA A 112 4.67 -4.76 -15.26
N ASP A 113 5.10 -3.56 -15.64
CA ASP A 113 6.45 -3.07 -15.40
C ASP A 113 6.63 -2.56 -13.95
N VAL A 114 7.83 -2.79 -13.42
CA VAL A 114 8.22 -2.24 -12.13
C VAL A 114 8.42 -0.74 -12.25
N VAL A 115 7.66 0.03 -11.49
CA VAL A 115 7.66 1.48 -11.53
C VAL A 115 8.33 2.03 -10.28
N LEU A 116 9.33 2.91 -10.46
CA LEU A 116 10.08 3.53 -9.39
C LEU A 116 9.85 5.05 -9.40
N ALA A 117 9.33 5.59 -8.31
CA ALA A 117 9.30 7.03 -8.08
C ALA A 117 10.67 7.47 -7.55
N ASN A 118 11.53 7.94 -8.46
CA ASN A 118 12.86 8.45 -8.11
C ASN A 118 12.70 9.90 -7.61
N SER A 119 12.67 10.10 -6.31
CA SER A 119 12.72 11.45 -5.73
C SER A 119 14.16 11.82 -5.44
N GLU A 120 14.58 13.02 -5.84
CA GLU A 120 15.92 13.58 -5.48
C GLU A 120 16.15 13.58 -3.97
N PHE A 121 15.09 13.57 -3.16
CA PHE A 121 15.18 13.49 -1.70
C PHE A 121 15.76 12.15 -1.20
N GLY A 122 15.45 11.04 -1.87
CA GLY A 122 16.02 9.73 -1.54
C GLY A 122 17.49 9.64 -1.93
N THR A 123 17.87 10.24 -3.06
CA THR A 123 19.25 10.22 -3.57
C THR A 123 20.17 11.16 -2.81
N THR A 124 19.72 12.34 -2.39
CA THR A 124 20.55 13.28 -1.61
C THR A 124 20.87 12.79 -0.21
N MET A 125 19.91 12.15 0.48
CA MET A 125 20.17 11.54 1.79
C MET A 125 21.11 10.34 1.70
N LEU A 126 20.98 9.50 0.67
CA LEU A 126 21.85 8.35 0.42
C LEU A 126 23.25 8.78 -0.05
N PHE A 127 23.36 9.85 -0.84
CA PHE A 127 24.66 10.39 -1.29
C PHE A 127 25.48 10.97 -0.15
N LEU A 128 24.85 11.68 0.79
CA LEU A 128 25.53 12.21 1.98
C LEU A 128 26.06 11.09 2.89
N SER A 129 25.39 9.93 2.94
CA SER A 129 25.88 8.78 3.72
C SER A 129 27.03 8.04 3.04
N LEU A 130 27.13 8.09 1.69
CA LEU A 130 28.20 7.44 0.90
C LEU A 130 29.49 8.26 0.86
N ILE A 131 29.43 9.58 1.04
CA ILE A 131 30.62 10.46 1.02
C ILE A 131 31.38 10.46 2.36
N HIS A 132 30.75 9.96 3.44
CA HIS A 132 31.35 9.90 4.78
C HIS A 132 31.95 8.53 5.15
N ILE A 133 32.16 7.63 4.17
CA ILE A 133 32.97 6.43 4.27
C ILE A 133 34.16 6.56 3.34
#